data_450cf01ed13e4f9c2e762456d5644f93
#
_entry.id   450cf01ed13e4f9c2e762456d5644f93
#
_cell.length_a   1.000
_cell.length_b   1.000
_cell.length_c   1.000
_cell.angle_alpha   90.00
_cell.angle_beta   90.00
_cell.angle_gamma   90.00
#
_symmetry.space_group_name_H-M   'P 1'
#
loop_
_entity.id
_entity.type
_entity.pdbx_description
1 polymer ?
#
loop_
_entity_poly.entity_id
_entity_poly.type
_entity_poly.pdbx_seq_one_letter_code
_entity_poly.pdbx_strand_id
1 'polypeptide(L)'
;MKKNLANKRLLLLGGSLWKKAIQDFAQEQGIILIATGNNHNAGIFEIADECYDVDSTNTEAMKQLIREKRIDGVYMGGSESVISTACGYLQELGLPCYCTREQWEYLQNKEHFKRLCIEYGLPVVPKYDYELENPKRNIPDSAFPVITKPTDGCGSSGFSVCRN
;
A
#
# COMPACT_ATOMS: atom_id res chain seq x y z
N MET A 1 4.04 -2.97 29.52
CA MET A 1 5.49 -3.24 29.33
C MET A 1 5.88 -2.78 27.92
N LYS A 2 6.84 -1.84 27.78
CA LYS A 2 7.42 -1.55 26.45
C LYS A 2 8.18 -2.79 25.97
N LYS A 3 7.87 -3.29 24.77
CA LYS A 3 8.63 -4.38 24.16
C LYS A 3 10.05 -3.89 23.87
N ASN A 4 11.06 -4.71 24.20
CA ASN A 4 12.43 -4.42 23.80
C ASN A 4 12.57 -4.70 22.28
N LEU A 5 12.90 -3.66 21.52
CA LEU A 5 13.08 -3.73 20.06
C LEU A 5 14.57 -3.72 19.64
N ALA A 6 15.49 -3.66 20.60
CA ALA A 6 16.92 -3.67 20.31
C ALA A 6 17.33 -4.91 19.51
N ASN A 7 18.10 -4.70 18.46
CA ASN A 7 18.57 -5.70 17.49
C ASN A 7 17.45 -6.39 16.67
N LYS A 8 16.21 -5.89 16.75
CA LYS A 8 15.16 -6.34 15.84
C LYS A 8 15.44 -5.86 14.42
N ARG A 9 15.11 -6.68 13.44
CA ARG A 9 15.41 -6.45 12.03
C ARG A 9 14.11 -6.04 11.31
N LEU A 10 14.06 -4.77 10.89
CA LEU A 10 12.90 -4.18 10.20
C LEU A 10 13.21 -4.03 8.72
N LEU A 11 12.47 -4.75 7.90
CA LEU A 11 12.56 -4.65 6.45
C LEU A 11 11.69 -3.51 5.92
N LEU A 12 12.27 -2.64 5.12
CA LEU A 12 11.62 -1.51 4.48
C LEU A 12 11.32 -1.83 3.02
N LEU A 13 10.07 -1.67 2.61
CA LEU A 13 9.60 -1.88 1.25
C LEU A 13 9.12 -0.55 0.63
N GLY A 14 9.37 -0.39 -0.66
CA GLY A 14 8.93 0.78 -1.42
C GLY A 14 9.59 2.10 -1.00
N GLY A 15 9.15 3.19 -1.62
CA GLY A 15 9.58 4.53 -1.24
C GLY A 15 8.94 4.97 0.08
N SER A 16 9.64 5.77 0.88
CA SER A 16 9.09 6.35 2.11
C SER A 16 9.24 7.86 2.15
N LEU A 17 8.13 8.56 2.35
CA LEU A 17 8.11 9.99 2.67
C LEU A 17 8.57 10.25 4.12
N TRP A 18 8.55 9.24 4.97
CA TRP A 18 8.80 9.34 6.42
C TRP A 18 10.20 8.84 6.82
N LYS A 19 11.16 8.81 5.89
CA LYS A 19 12.50 8.25 6.14
C LYS A 19 13.14 8.79 7.42
N LYS A 20 13.08 10.08 7.67
CA LYS A 20 13.65 10.69 8.88
C LYS A 20 13.03 10.15 10.16
N ALA A 21 11.69 10.07 10.22
CA ALA A 21 10.99 9.56 11.39
C ALA A 21 11.26 8.06 11.62
N ILE A 22 11.38 7.27 10.55
CA ILE A 22 11.74 5.85 10.62
C ILE A 22 13.16 5.70 11.15
N GLN A 23 14.11 6.47 10.64
CA GLN A 23 15.50 6.45 11.06
C GLN A 23 15.65 6.84 12.54
N ASP A 24 15.05 7.95 12.95
CA ASP A 24 15.12 8.42 14.34
C ASP A 24 14.54 7.38 15.31
N PHE A 25 13.38 6.81 14.98
CA PHE A 25 12.77 5.76 15.78
C PHE A 25 13.65 4.51 15.84
N ALA A 26 14.22 4.07 14.73
CA ALA A 26 15.07 2.90 14.67
C ALA A 26 16.34 3.10 15.54
N GLN A 27 16.98 4.27 15.45
CA GLN A 27 18.13 4.62 16.27
C GLN A 27 17.78 4.65 17.76
N GLU A 28 16.67 5.28 18.13
CA GLU A 28 16.21 5.34 19.53
C GLU A 28 15.94 3.94 20.12
N GLN A 29 15.39 3.04 19.31
CA GLN A 29 14.99 1.71 19.75
C GLN A 29 16.09 0.62 19.52
N GLY A 30 17.17 0.97 18.83
CA GLY A 30 18.24 0.01 18.49
C GLY A 30 17.81 -1.01 17.44
N ILE A 31 16.94 -0.62 16.50
CA ILE A 31 16.45 -1.46 15.41
C ILE A 31 17.43 -1.42 14.24
N ILE A 32 17.67 -2.56 13.60
CA ILE A 32 18.44 -2.67 12.37
C ILE A 32 17.50 -2.49 11.19
N LEU A 33 17.75 -1.47 10.35
CA LEU A 33 16.98 -1.19 9.16
C LEU A 33 17.55 -1.93 7.95
N ILE A 34 16.68 -2.57 7.19
CA ILE A 34 17.05 -3.33 5.99
C ILE A 34 16.19 -2.81 4.84
N ALA A 35 16.79 -2.42 3.73
CA ALA A 35 16.06 -2.01 2.54
C ALA A 35 16.14 -3.06 1.44
N THR A 36 15.05 -3.19 0.68
CA THR A 36 15.03 -4.02 -0.52
C THR A 36 14.16 -3.38 -1.62
N GLY A 37 14.47 -3.70 -2.85
CA GLY A 37 13.79 -3.22 -4.05
C GLY A 37 14.75 -3.02 -5.20
N ASN A 38 14.21 -2.81 -6.39
CA ASN A 38 14.96 -2.57 -7.63
C ASN A 38 15.15 -1.07 -7.96
N ASN A 39 14.62 -0.17 -7.14
CA ASN A 39 14.88 1.26 -7.26
C ASN A 39 15.81 1.76 -6.14
N HIS A 40 17.10 1.67 -6.37
CA HIS A 40 18.14 2.09 -5.41
C HIS A 40 18.14 3.59 -5.10
N ASN A 41 17.42 4.40 -5.88
CA ASN A 41 17.22 5.84 -5.59
C ASN A 41 16.07 6.09 -4.60
N ALA A 42 15.38 5.05 -4.16
CA ALA A 42 14.34 5.20 -3.15
C ALA A 42 14.95 5.59 -1.79
N GLY A 43 14.35 6.56 -1.11
CA GLY A 43 14.88 7.12 0.13
C GLY A 43 15.10 6.12 1.27
N ILE A 44 14.51 4.91 1.21
CA ILE A 44 14.77 3.85 2.19
C ILE A 44 16.20 3.32 2.15
N PHE A 45 16.85 3.36 0.99
CA PHE A 45 18.25 2.92 0.84
C PHE A 45 19.25 3.88 1.51
N GLU A 46 18.86 5.14 1.68
CA GLU A 46 19.70 6.14 2.33
C GLU A 46 19.78 5.95 3.86
N ILE A 47 18.77 5.31 4.45
CA ILE A 47 18.63 5.17 5.91
C ILE A 47 18.84 3.74 6.41
N ALA A 48 19.00 2.77 5.52
CA ALA A 48 19.12 1.37 5.86
C ALA A 48 20.57 1.01 6.25
N ASP A 49 20.71 0.12 7.24
CA ASP A 49 21.99 -0.47 7.64
C ASP A 49 22.44 -1.57 6.66
N GLU A 50 21.47 -2.26 6.04
CA GLU A 50 21.72 -3.31 5.04
C GLU A 50 20.79 -3.10 3.83
N CYS A 51 21.30 -3.37 2.63
CA CYS A 51 20.54 -3.21 1.38
C CYS A 51 20.64 -4.48 0.54
N TYR A 52 19.51 -4.84 -0.07
CA TYR A 52 19.41 -6.01 -0.95
C TYR A 52 18.66 -5.65 -2.23
N ASP A 53 19.12 -6.23 -3.36
CA ASP A 53 18.49 -6.05 -4.67
C ASP A 53 17.49 -7.17 -4.94
N VAL A 54 16.34 -7.10 -4.28
CA VAL A 54 15.24 -8.04 -4.45
C VAL A 54 13.97 -7.27 -4.73
N ASP A 55 13.30 -7.58 -5.82
CA ASP A 55 12.00 -7.01 -6.16
C ASP A 55 10.97 -7.36 -5.08
N SER A 56 10.42 -6.35 -4.42
CA SER A 56 9.43 -6.51 -3.35
C SER A 56 8.11 -7.15 -3.80
N THR A 57 7.89 -7.24 -5.12
CA THR A 57 6.72 -7.95 -5.70
C THR A 57 7.03 -9.41 -6.06
N ASN A 58 8.29 -9.83 -5.99
CA ASN A 58 8.67 -11.24 -6.20
C ASN A 58 8.48 -12.03 -4.89
N THR A 59 7.33 -12.67 -4.77
CA THR A 59 6.89 -13.38 -3.55
C THR A 59 7.92 -14.40 -3.04
N GLU A 60 8.46 -15.26 -3.90
CA GLU A 60 9.38 -16.32 -3.47
C GLU A 60 10.74 -15.78 -3.05
N ALA A 61 11.29 -14.84 -3.82
CA ALA A 61 12.55 -14.19 -3.47
C ALA A 61 12.41 -13.39 -2.15
N MET A 62 11.28 -12.76 -1.92
CA MET A 62 11.00 -12.05 -0.66
C MET A 62 10.87 -13.00 0.53
N LYS A 63 10.18 -14.12 0.38
CA LYS A 63 10.09 -15.15 1.43
C LYS A 63 11.47 -15.70 1.80
N GLN A 64 12.32 -15.93 0.80
CA GLN A 64 13.69 -16.38 1.00
C GLN A 64 14.50 -15.32 1.77
N LEU A 65 14.51 -14.06 1.29
CA LEU A 65 15.20 -12.95 1.95
C LEU A 65 14.77 -12.81 3.42
N ILE A 66 13.47 -12.82 3.68
CA ILE A 66 12.90 -12.68 5.04
C ILE A 66 13.42 -13.78 5.97
N ARG A 67 13.44 -15.03 5.51
CA ARG A 67 13.95 -16.16 6.30
C ARG A 67 15.47 -16.09 6.54
N GLU A 68 16.23 -15.87 5.47
CA GLU A 68 17.71 -15.82 5.52
C GLU A 68 18.20 -14.67 6.39
N LYS A 69 17.58 -13.52 6.29
CA LYS A 69 17.95 -12.32 7.05
C LYS A 69 17.26 -12.22 8.41
N ARG A 70 16.44 -13.20 8.78
CA ARG A 70 15.74 -13.28 10.07
C ARG A 70 14.97 -11.99 10.37
N ILE A 71 14.17 -11.55 9.40
CA ILE A 71 13.37 -10.33 9.53
C ILE A 71 12.30 -10.50 10.61
N ASP A 72 12.23 -9.57 11.56
CA ASP A 72 11.26 -9.57 12.66
C ASP A 72 9.98 -8.82 12.33
N GLY A 73 10.06 -7.85 11.42
CA GLY A 73 8.91 -7.04 11.00
C GLY A 73 9.16 -6.39 9.66
N VAL A 74 8.07 -5.93 9.03
CA VAL A 74 8.12 -5.31 7.71
C VAL A 74 7.32 -4.01 7.69
N TYR A 75 7.95 -2.94 7.22
CA TYR A 75 7.29 -1.69 6.88
C TYR A 75 7.04 -1.66 5.38
N MET A 76 5.79 -1.82 4.98
CA MET A 76 5.40 -1.96 3.57
C MET A 76 5.37 -0.63 2.80
N GLY A 77 5.57 0.50 3.48
CA GLY A 77 5.46 1.81 2.84
C GLY A 77 4.03 2.16 2.45
N GLY A 78 3.89 2.94 1.36
CA GLY A 78 2.59 3.41 0.86
C GLY A 78 2.31 3.04 -0.60
N SER A 79 3.11 2.16 -1.21
CA SER A 79 2.87 1.69 -2.58
C SER A 79 1.80 0.60 -2.60
N GLU A 80 0.68 0.86 -3.26
CA GLU A 80 -0.44 -0.08 -3.33
C GLU A 80 -0.04 -1.44 -3.93
N SER A 81 0.78 -1.44 -4.97
CA SER A 81 1.27 -2.67 -5.61
C SER A 81 2.15 -3.50 -4.67
N VAL A 82 3.02 -2.84 -3.91
CA VAL A 82 3.87 -3.51 -2.91
C VAL A 82 3.02 -4.08 -1.79
N ILE A 83 2.10 -3.30 -1.23
CA ILE A 83 1.22 -3.75 -0.13
C ILE A 83 0.38 -4.94 -0.57
N SER A 84 -0.23 -4.88 -1.76
CA SER A 84 -1.07 -5.94 -2.32
C SER A 84 -0.33 -7.30 -2.39
N THR A 85 0.95 -7.27 -2.79
CA THR A 85 1.77 -8.48 -2.85
C THR A 85 2.27 -8.88 -1.44
N ALA A 86 2.73 -7.90 -0.66
CA ALA A 86 3.36 -8.15 0.63
C ALA A 86 2.40 -8.74 1.65
N CYS A 87 1.13 -8.31 1.69
CA CYS A 87 0.12 -8.90 2.58
C CYS A 87 0.05 -10.43 2.44
N GLY A 88 0.15 -10.96 1.21
CA GLY A 88 0.11 -12.40 0.96
C GLY A 88 1.29 -13.13 1.59
N TYR A 89 2.52 -12.79 1.23
CA TYR A 89 3.68 -13.53 1.72
C TYR A 89 3.98 -13.27 3.22
N LEU A 90 3.62 -12.10 3.76
CA LEU A 90 3.76 -11.84 5.19
C LEU A 90 2.79 -12.68 6.01
N GLN A 91 1.55 -12.82 5.55
CA GLN A 91 0.54 -13.66 6.18
C GLN A 91 0.97 -15.14 6.17
N GLU A 92 1.49 -15.65 5.04
CA GLU A 92 2.02 -17.01 4.94
C GLU A 92 3.23 -17.26 5.87
N LEU A 93 4.04 -16.24 6.13
CA LEU A 93 5.19 -16.31 7.03
C LEU A 93 4.83 -16.06 8.50
N GLY A 94 3.58 -15.72 8.80
CA GLY A 94 3.14 -15.38 10.16
C GLY A 94 3.74 -14.10 10.71
N LEU A 95 4.20 -13.19 9.84
CA LEU A 95 4.73 -11.89 10.24
C LEU A 95 3.61 -10.85 10.43
N PRO A 96 3.79 -9.87 11.34
CA PRO A 96 2.85 -8.76 11.48
C PRO A 96 2.67 -8.03 10.15
N CYS A 97 1.42 -7.74 9.80
CA CYS A 97 1.02 -7.03 8.60
C CYS A 97 0.03 -5.92 8.94
N TYR A 98 -0.10 -4.90 8.09
CA TYR A 98 -1.07 -3.80 8.28
C TYR A 98 -2.51 -4.31 8.23
N CYS A 99 -2.76 -5.27 7.35
CA CYS A 99 -4.06 -5.89 7.11
C CYS A 99 -3.87 -7.29 6.50
N THR A 100 -4.92 -8.07 6.47
CA THR A 100 -4.92 -9.31 5.70
C THR A 100 -5.03 -9.00 4.20
N ARG A 101 -4.73 -9.99 3.36
CA ARG A 101 -4.88 -9.86 1.92
C ARG A 101 -6.33 -9.55 1.54
N GLU A 102 -7.28 -10.24 2.15
CA GLU A 102 -8.71 -10.02 1.89
C GLU A 102 -9.15 -8.61 2.31
N GLN A 103 -8.67 -8.12 3.46
CA GLN A 103 -8.94 -6.76 3.91
C GLN A 103 -8.38 -5.73 2.92
N TRP A 104 -7.16 -5.95 2.43
CA TRP A 104 -6.54 -5.04 1.46
C TRP A 104 -7.31 -5.02 0.13
N GLU A 105 -7.63 -6.19 -0.44
CA GLU A 105 -8.41 -6.32 -1.67
C GLU A 105 -9.77 -5.63 -1.55
N TYR A 106 -10.41 -5.76 -0.39
CA TYR A 106 -11.69 -5.11 -0.12
C TYR A 106 -11.58 -3.60 -0.05
N LEU A 107 -10.56 -3.06 0.61
CA LEU A 107 -10.36 -1.62 0.80
C LEU A 107 -9.80 -0.93 -0.46
N GLN A 108 -8.97 -1.61 -1.23
CA GLN A 108 -8.35 -1.07 -2.44
C GLN A 108 -9.39 -0.86 -3.55
N ASN A 109 -10.34 -1.78 -3.71
CA ASN A 109 -11.37 -1.67 -4.72
C ASN A 109 -12.40 -0.61 -4.32
N LYS A 110 -12.50 0.46 -5.11
CA LYS A 110 -13.35 1.62 -4.82
C LYS A 110 -14.83 1.30 -4.72
N GLU A 111 -15.29 0.27 -5.45
CA GLU A 111 -16.68 -0.20 -5.39
C GLU A 111 -16.95 -0.96 -4.08
N HIS A 112 -16.03 -1.83 -3.70
CA HIS A 112 -16.15 -2.56 -2.43
C HIS A 112 -16.07 -1.62 -1.24
N PHE A 113 -15.12 -0.68 -1.25
CA PHE A 113 -14.98 0.31 -0.20
C PHE A 113 -16.22 1.20 -0.07
N LYS A 114 -16.79 1.67 -1.19
CA LYS A 114 -18.01 2.47 -1.18
C LYS A 114 -19.20 1.70 -0.64
N ARG A 115 -19.32 0.42 -1.00
CA ARG A 115 -20.36 -0.48 -0.50
C ARG A 115 -20.26 -0.64 1.02
N LEU A 116 -19.06 -0.87 1.53
CA LEU A 116 -18.77 -0.93 2.96
C LEU A 116 -19.19 0.36 3.67
N CYS A 117 -18.83 1.52 3.13
CA CYS A 117 -19.23 2.80 3.70
C CYS A 117 -20.77 2.93 3.82
N ILE A 118 -21.50 2.54 2.76
CA ILE A 118 -22.97 2.57 2.76
C ILE A 118 -23.54 1.63 3.82
N GLU A 119 -23.00 0.42 3.94
CA GLU A 119 -23.42 -0.58 4.91
C GLU A 119 -23.29 -0.05 6.36
N TYR A 120 -22.23 0.71 6.63
CA TYR A 120 -21.99 1.33 7.94
C TYR A 120 -22.63 2.73 8.08
N GLY A 121 -23.51 3.14 7.17
CA GLY A 121 -24.20 4.42 7.23
C GLY A 121 -23.31 5.65 7.02
N LEU A 122 -22.14 5.47 6.45
CA LEU A 122 -21.20 6.56 6.14
C LEU A 122 -21.61 7.26 4.83
N PRO A 123 -21.46 8.60 4.74
CA PRO A 123 -21.77 9.33 3.53
C PRO A 123 -20.76 8.96 2.42
N VAL A 124 -21.28 8.75 1.22
CA VAL A 124 -20.48 8.50 0.03
C VAL A 124 -20.83 9.44 -1.10
N VAL A 125 -19.84 9.74 -1.94
CA VAL A 125 -20.11 10.51 -3.17
C VAL A 125 -21.02 9.70 -4.08
N PRO A 126 -22.07 10.30 -4.68
CA PRO A 126 -22.94 9.62 -5.63
C PRO A 126 -22.16 8.92 -6.75
N LYS A 127 -22.68 7.79 -7.18
CA LYS A 127 -22.18 7.07 -8.36
C LYS A 127 -23.24 7.13 -9.44
N TYR A 128 -22.78 7.37 -10.65
CA TYR A 128 -23.62 7.32 -11.85
C TYR A 128 -23.07 6.20 -12.73
N ASP A 129 -23.95 5.30 -13.15
CA ASP A 129 -23.62 4.30 -14.15
C ASP A 129 -23.72 4.94 -15.54
N TYR A 130 -22.78 4.60 -16.41
CA TYR A 130 -22.76 5.10 -17.78
C TYR A 130 -22.64 3.93 -18.76
N GLU A 131 -23.21 4.13 -19.94
CA GLU A 131 -23.07 3.23 -21.08
C GLU A 131 -22.03 3.81 -22.04
N LEU A 132 -21.14 2.98 -22.59
CA LEU A 132 -20.10 3.43 -23.53
C LEU A 132 -20.68 4.11 -24.77
N GLU A 133 -21.85 3.63 -25.25
CA GLU A 133 -22.53 4.17 -26.43
C GLU A 133 -23.27 5.48 -26.13
N ASN A 134 -23.71 5.69 -24.90
CA ASN A 134 -24.39 6.91 -24.46
C ASN A 134 -23.99 7.26 -23.00
N PRO A 135 -22.80 7.81 -22.79
CA PRO A 135 -22.26 8.02 -21.45
C PRO A 135 -23.06 9.02 -20.60
N LYS A 136 -23.88 9.88 -21.20
CA LYS A 136 -24.66 10.88 -20.45
C LYS A 136 -26.07 10.40 -20.06
N ARG A 137 -26.54 9.28 -20.55
CA ARG A 137 -27.93 8.83 -20.40
C ARG A 137 -28.47 8.84 -18.97
N ASN A 138 -27.62 8.45 -18.03
CA ASN A 138 -27.98 8.26 -16.63
C ASN A 138 -27.39 9.33 -15.70
N ILE A 139 -26.80 10.38 -16.25
CA ILE A 139 -26.16 11.46 -15.48
C ILE A 139 -26.97 12.74 -15.70
N PRO A 140 -27.67 13.25 -14.67
CA PRO A 140 -28.42 14.51 -14.80
C PRO A 140 -27.46 15.69 -15.00
N ASP A 141 -27.86 16.67 -15.80
CA ASP A 141 -27.02 17.85 -16.08
C ASP A 141 -26.58 18.59 -14.81
N SER A 142 -27.43 18.60 -13.79
CA SER A 142 -27.11 19.20 -12.48
C SER A 142 -26.01 18.49 -11.71
N ALA A 143 -25.62 17.28 -12.11
CA ALA A 143 -24.52 16.53 -11.47
C ALA A 143 -23.14 16.95 -11.95
N PHE A 144 -23.05 17.61 -13.12
CA PHE A 144 -21.78 18.05 -13.66
C PHE A 144 -21.16 19.22 -12.86
N PRO A 145 -19.83 19.25 -12.69
CA PRO A 145 -18.85 18.30 -13.27
C PRO A 145 -18.80 16.95 -12.53
N VAL A 146 -18.64 15.86 -13.27
CA VAL A 146 -18.44 14.52 -12.74
C VAL A 146 -17.00 14.03 -12.95
N ILE A 147 -16.58 13.08 -12.15
CA ILE A 147 -15.25 12.44 -12.27
C ILE A 147 -15.44 11.00 -12.72
N THR A 148 -14.73 10.61 -13.77
CA THR A 148 -14.55 9.22 -14.16
C THR A 148 -13.20 8.74 -13.64
N LYS A 149 -13.15 7.54 -13.09
CA LYS A 149 -11.91 6.94 -12.57
C LYS A 149 -11.98 5.42 -12.61
N PRO A 150 -10.83 4.71 -12.76
CA PRO A 150 -10.79 3.26 -12.62
C PRO A 150 -11.26 2.81 -11.23
N THR A 151 -11.85 1.62 -11.15
CA THR A 151 -12.25 1.00 -9.87
C THR A 151 -11.05 0.57 -9.04
N ASP A 152 -9.97 0.17 -9.72
CA ASP A 152 -8.70 -0.29 -9.18
C ASP A 152 -7.57 0.57 -9.77
N GLY A 153 -7.07 1.48 -9.13
CA GLY A 153 -6.00 2.36 -9.60
C GLY A 153 -5.55 3.27 -8.50
N CYS A 154 -4.28 3.66 -8.53
CA CYS A 154 -3.65 4.51 -7.55
C CYS A 154 -3.03 5.77 -8.16
N GLY A 155 -2.63 6.70 -7.31
CA GLY A 155 -1.89 7.89 -7.72
C GLY A 155 -2.62 8.79 -8.71
N SER A 156 -3.96 8.82 -8.69
CA SER A 156 -4.79 9.59 -9.64
C SER A 156 -4.59 9.22 -11.11
N SER A 157 -4.09 8.02 -11.38
CA SER A 157 -3.96 7.53 -12.77
C SER A 157 -5.32 7.19 -13.35
N GLY A 158 -5.53 7.58 -14.63
CA GLY A 158 -6.73 7.21 -15.39
C GLY A 158 -8.01 7.94 -14.95
N PHE A 159 -7.93 9.02 -14.17
CA PHE A 159 -9.11 9.83 -13.88
C PHE A 159 -9.31 10.96 -14.91
N SER A 160 -10.55 11.33 -15.13
CA SER A 160 -10.92 12.48 -15.96
C SER A 160 -12.05 13.27 -15.33
N VAL A 161 -12.05 14.57 -15.54
CA VAL A 161 -13.13 15.46 -15.13
C VAL A 161 -13.99 15.80 -16.36
N CYS A 162 -15.23 15.33 -16.34
CA CYS A 162 -16.23 15.63 -17.36
C CYS A 162 -17.06 16.84 -16.92
N ARG A 163 -17.06 17.90 -17.70
CA ARG A 163 -17.72 19.17 -17.34
C ARG A 163 -19.13 19.30 -17.94
N ASN A 164 -19.42 18.53 -18.95
CA ASN A 164 -20.69 18.50 -19.69
C ASN A 164 -20.81 17.18 -20.46
#